data_592ab4ad9308348b5815aef1ab9b0c83
#
_entry.id   592ab4ad9308348b5815aef1ab9b0c83
#
_cell.length_a   1.000
_cell.length_b   1.000
_cell.length_c   1.000
_cell.angle_alpha   90.00
_cell.angle_beta   90.00
_cell.angle_gamma   90.00
#
_symmetry.space_group_name_H-M   'P 1'
#
loop_
_entity.id
_entity.type
_entity.pdbx_description
1 polymer ?
#
loop_
_entity_poly.entity_id
_entity_poly.type
_entity_poly.pdbx_seq_one_letter_code
_entity_poly.pdbx_strand_id
1 'polypeptide(L)'
;YILVLLKVIVFKYPLARLEAIAASWTKEVVWEGLGTANFTLFKTIRMYIRYWGKLNSFENLFGNVLAFVPLGFLLPFLQKESRRFWILFLDAFVLVCCIELFQLFTAFGAFDVDDILLNCVGALLGYAVFSRCLRDARRTQEKQDAPGAPGTVG
;
A
#
# COMPACT_ATOMS: atom_id res chain seq x y z
N TYR A 1 -4.95 12.08 -0.62
CA TYR A 1 -4.37 10.73 -0.75
C TYR A 1 -5.17 9.69 0.03
N ILE A 2 -5.39 9.86 1.35
CA ILE A 2 -6.11 8.87 2.18
C ILE A 2 -7.49 8.55 1.61
N LEU A 3 -8.26 9.53 1.17
CA LEU A 3 -9.57 9.31 0.54
C LEU A 3 -9.47 8.51 -0.76
N VAL A 4 -8.43 8.75 -1.58
CA VAL A 4 -8.19 7.99 -2.80
C VAL A 4 -7.76 6.56 -2.45
N LEU A 5 -6.89 6.39 -1.47
CA LEU A 5 -6.46 5.09 -0.97
C LEU A 5 -7.64 4.27 -0.46
N LEU A 6 -8.49 4.87 0.38
CA LEU A 6 -9.73 4.24 0.85
C LEU A 6 -10.64 3.85 -0.30
N LYS A 7 -10.81 4.73 -1.31
CA LYS A 7 -11.63 4.44 -2.48
C LYS A 7 -11.08 3.27 -3.29
N VAL A 8 -9.78 3.20 -3.51
CA VAL A 8 -9.16 2.16 -4.35
C VAL A 8 -9.10 0.81 -3.63
N ILE A 9 -8.86 0.80 -2.32
CA ILE A 9 -8.60 -0.42 -1.55
C ILE A 9 -9.86 -0.93 -0.86
N VAL A 10 -10.59 -0.05 -0.18
CA VAL A 10 -11.79 -0.43 0.59
C VAL A 10 -12.99 -0.57 -0.34
N PHE A 11 -13.08 0.30 -1.35
CA PHE A 11 -14.21 0.33 -2.28
C PHE A 11 -13.80 -0.19 -3.66
N LYS A 12 -13.26 -1.41 -3.73
CA LYS A 12 -13.00 -2.12 -5.01
C LYS A 12 -14.28 -2.30 -5.84
N TYR A 13 -15.46 -2.20 -5.20
CA TYR A 13 -16.76 -2.42 -5.82
C TYR A 13 -17.53 -1.11 -6.07
N PRO A 14 -18.45 -1.09 -7.05
CA PRO A 14 -19.39 0.02 -7.24
C PRO A 14 -20.22 0.28 -5.97
N LEU A 15 -20.57 1.55 -5.71
CA LEU A 15 -21.34 1.96 -4.52
C LEU A 15 -22.65 1.16 -4.35
N ALA A 16 -23.39 0.92 -5.43
CA ALA A 16 -24.62 0.13 -5.39
C ALA A 16 -24.41 -1.29 -4.85
N ARG A 17 -23.24 -1.90 -5.15
CA ARG A 17 -22.89 -3.23 -4.62
C ARG A 17 -22.53 -3.15 -3.13
N LEU A 18 -21.85 -2.09 -2.70
CA LEU A 18 -21.53 -1.86 -1.30
C LEU A 18 -22.79 -1.65 -0.44
N GLU A 19 -23.75 -0.89 -0.96
CA GLU A 19 -25.06 -0.70 -0.32
C GLU A 19 -25.80 -2.03 -0.18
N ALA A 20 -25.81 -2.85 -1.23
CA ALA A 20 -26.44 -4.18 -1.21
C ALA A 20 -25.77 -5.11 -0.18
N ILE A 21 -24.43 -5.13 -0.13
CA ILE A 21 -23.66 -5.90 0.87
C ILE A 21 -23.98 -5.41 2.28
N ALA A 22 -23.98 -4.09 2.50
CA ALA A 22 -24.28 -3.52 3.81
C ALA A 22 -25.72 -3.80 4.27
N ALA A 23 -26.68 -3.78 3.34
CA ALA A 23 -28.09 -4.08 3.64
C ALA A 23 -28.33 -5.57 3.97
N SER A 24 -27.54 -6.47 3.37
CA SER A 24 -27.64 -7.93 3.58
C SER A 24 -26.61 -8.48 4.57
N TRP A 25 -25.85 -7.60 5.25
CA TRP A 25 -24.78 -8.03 6.14
C TRP A 25 -25.31 -8.84 7.34
N THR A 26 -24.75 -10.02 7.52
CA THR A 26 -25.02 -10.91 8.63
C THR A 26 -23.73 -11.53 9.15
N LYS A 27 -23.76 -12.20 10.29
CA LYS A 27 -22.58 -12.89 10.83
C LYS A 27 -22.12 -14.04 9.91
N GLU A 28 -23.06 -14.64 9.18
CA GLU A 28 -22.80 -15.74 8.22
C GLU A 28 -21.90 -15.25 7.08
N VAL A 29 -22.04 -14.00 6.64
CA VAL A 29 -21.19 -13.39 5.59
C VAL A 29 -19.71 -13.36 6.02
N VAL A 30 -19.43 -13.14 7.30
CA VAL A 30 -18.05 -13.19 7.82
C VAL A 30 -17.51 -14.60 7.76
N TRP A 31 -18.32 -15.62 8.11
CA TRP A 31 -17.93 -17.03 8.02
C TRP A 31 -17.69 -17.48 6.57
N GLU A 32 -18.53 -17.05 5.65
CA GLU A 32 -18.31 -17.26 4.20
C GLU A 32 -17.04 -16.59 3.72
N GLY A 33 -16.78 -15.35 4.18
CA GLY A 33 -15.55 -14.60 3.89
C GLY A 33 -14.30 -15.34 4.37
N LEU A 34 -14.33 -15.94 5.57
CA LEU A 34 -13.26 -16.81 6.07
C LEU A 34 -13.05 -18.05 5.21
N GLY A 35 -14.14 -18.64 4.68
CA GLY A 35 -14.06 -19.79 3.78
C GLY A 35 -13.42 -19.48 2.43
N THR A 36 -13.51 -18.22 1.97
CA THR A 36 -12.92 -17.74 0.70
C THR A 36 -11.56 -17.07 0.90
N ALA A 37 -11.16 -16.79 2.14
CA ALA A 37 -9.91 -16.12 2.46
C ALA A 37 -8.70 -16.90 1.98
N ASN A 38 -7.70 -16.19 1.47
CA ASN A 38 -6.43 -16.77 1.08
C ASN A 38 -5.38 -16.59 2.19
N PHE A 39 -5.06 -17.66 2.88
CA PHE A 39 -3.99 -17.72 3.88
C PHE A 39 -2.69 -18.33 3.31
N THR A 40 -2.67 -18.72 2.03
CA THR A 40 -1.50 -19.35 1.40
C THR A 40 -0.70 -18.32 0.64
N LEU A 41 0.52 -18.06 1.11
CA LEU A 41 1.45 -17.13 0.50
C LEU A 41 1.81 -17.55 -0.94
N PHE A 42 1.87 -16.57 -1.84
CA PHE A 42 2.13 -16.70 -3.28
C PHE A 42 1.07 -17.46 -4.08
N LYS A 43 -0.09 -17.82 -3.51
CA LYS A 43 -1.17 -18.49 -4.23
C LYS A 43 -1.79 -17.56 -5.27
N THR A 44 -2.19 -16.37 -4.86
CA THR A 44 -2.83 -15.37 -5.71
C THR A 44 -1.82 -14.77 -6.70
N ILE A 45 -0.59 -14.48 -6.26
CA ILE A 45 0.47 -14.00 -7.14
C ILE A 45 0.77 -15.00 -8.26
N ARG A 46 0.91 -16.30 -7.95
CA ARG A 46 1.12 -17.35 -8.95
C ARG A 46 -0.06 -17.46 -9.92
N MET A 47 -1.27 -17.33 -9.42
CA MET A 47 -2.47 -17.33 -10.25
C MET A 47 -2.43 -16.14 -11.23
N TYR A 48 -2.13 -14.94 -10.78
CA TYR A 48 -2.02 -13.75 -11.62
C TYR A 48 -0.92 -13.88 -12.68
N ILE A 49 0.22 -14.44 -12.32
CA ILE A 49 1.30 -14.69 -13.29
C ILE A 49 0.88 -15.74 -14.33
N ARG A 50 0.24 -16.82 -13.91
CA ARG A 50 -0.20 -17.90 -14.82
C ARG A 50 -1.28 -17.44 -15.82
N TYR A 51 -2.18 -16.57 -15.38
CA TYR A 51 -3.31 -16.10 -16.16
C TYR A 51 -3.16 -14.63 -16.61
N TRP A 52 -1.93 -14.18 -16.77
CA TRP A 52 -1.58 -12.79 -17.09
C TRP A 52 -2.39 -12.16 -18.22
N GLY A 53 -2.73 -12.90 -19.27
CA GLY A 53 -3.51 -12.40 -20.41
C GLY A 53 -5.03 -12.63 -20.34
N LYS A 54 -5.54 -13.27 -19.30
CA LYS A 54 -6.95 -13.72 -19.26
C LYS A 54 -7.79 -13.07 -18.14
N LEU A 55 -7.15 -12.49 -17.14
CA LEU A 55 -7.79 -11.84 -16.00
C LEU A 55 -7.26 -10.42 -15.89
N ASN A 56 -7.95 -9.57 -15.15
CA ASN A 56 -7.42 -8.24 -14.73
C ASN A 56 -6.24 -8.41 -13.73
N SER A 57 -5.40 -9.40 -14.01
CA SER A 57 -4.29 -9.84 -13.16
C SER A 57 -3.25 -8.76 -12.99
N PHE A 58 -2.96 -8.03 -14.09
CA PHE A 58 -2.04 -6.91 -14.08
C PHE A 58 -2.56 -5.79 -13.19
N GLU A 59 -3.83 -5.42 -13.35
CA GLU A 59 -4.46 -4.34 -12.58
C GLU A 59 -4.46 -4.65 -11.08
N ASN A 60 -4.77 -5.88 -10.69
CA ASN A 60 -4.76 -6.29 -9.29
C ASN A 60 -3.35 -6.35 -8.70
N LEU A 61 -2.40 -6.97 -9.43
CA LEU A 61 -1.02 -7.10 -8.96
C LEU A 61 -0.34 -5.75 -8.80
N PHE A 62 -0.38 -4.92 -9.86
CA PHE A 62 0.24 -3.61 -9.85
C PHE A 62 -0.59 -2.58 -9.09
N GLY A 63 -1.91 -2.70 -9.08
CA GLY A 63 -2.80 -1.82 -8.33
C GLY A 63 -2.50 -1.83 -6.84
N ASN A 64 -2.34 -3.02 -6.25
CA ASN A 64 -1.99 -3.15 -4.84
C ASN A 64 -0.61 -2.50 -4.55
N VAL A 65 0.42 -2.81 -5.36
CA VAL A 65 1.75 -2.21 -5.19
C VAL A 65 1.68 -0.68 -5.33
N LEU A 66 1.13 -0.18 -6.44
CA LEU A 66 1.13 1.26 -6.75
C LEU A 66 0.30 2.08 -5.78
N ALA A 67 -0.78 1.52 -5.24
CA ALA A 67 -1.62 2.20 -4.26
C ALA A 67 -0.85 2.58 -2.98
N PHE A 68 0.16 1.80 -2.59
CA PHE A 68 0.93 2.03 -1.37
C PHE A 68 2.27 2.74 -1.58
N VAL A 69 2.74 2.93 -2.82
CA VAL A 69 3.95 3.74 -3.10
C VAL A 69 3.83 5.15 -2.53
N PRO A 70 2.72 5.90 -2.72
CA PRO A 70 2.59 7.22 -2.12
C PRO A 70 2.59 7.20 -0.59
N LEU A 71 2.05 6.15 0.05
CA LEU A 71 2.11 6.00 1.51
C LEU A 71 3.55 5.95 2.00
N GLY A 72 4.35 5.06 1.42
CA GLY A 72 5.75 4.90 1.81
C GLY A 72 6.61 6.14 1.55
N PHE A 73 6.25 6.94 0.54
CA PHE A 73 6.91 8.21 0.25
C PHE A 73 6.49 9.32 1.24
N LEU A 74 5.19 9.44 1.54
CA LEU A 74 4.64 10.56 2.32
C LEU A 74 4.75 10.34 3.84
N LEU A 75 4.67 9.11 4.31
CA LEU A 75 4.65 8.81 5.74
C LEU A 75 5.87 9.38 6.50
N PRO A 76 7.11 9.31 5.97
CA PRO A 76 8.28 9.91 6.63
C PRO A 76 8.28 11.45 6.71
N PHE A 77 7.41 12.13 5.95
CA PHE A 77 7.20 13.56 6.10
C PHE A 77 6.23 13.87 7.24
N LEU A 78 5.21 13.02 7.41
CA LEU A 78 4.18 13.19 8.44
C LEU A 78 4.69 12.74 9.81
N GLN A 79 5.47 11.66 9.85
CA GLN A 79 5.97 11.03 11.06
C GLN A 79 7.49 10.82 10.95
N LYS A 80 8.25 11.57 11.76
CA LYS A 80 9.72 11.54 11.71
C LYS A 80 10.31 10.17 12.07
N GLU A 81 9.65 9.42 12.91
CA GLU A 81 10.01 8.07 13.34
C GLU A 81 10.01 7.10 12.17
N SER A 82 9.07 7.24 11.23
CA SER A 82 8.94 6.41 10.01
C SER A 82 10.04 6.70 8.96
N ARG A 83 10.99 7.60 9.26
CA ARG A 83 12.26 7.71 8.51
C ARG A 83 13.19 6.53 8.75
N ARG A 84 12.94 5.72 9.78
CA ARG A 84 13.61 4.44 10.03
C ARG A 84 12.89 3.34 9.29
N PHE A 85 13.62 2.55 8.51
CA PHE A 85 13.08 1.48 7.68
C PHE A 85 12.10 0.55 8.43
N TRP A 86 12.51 0.07 9.62
CA TRP A 86 11.69 -0.88 10.38
C TRP A 86 10.40 -0.28 10.95
N ILE A 87 10.41 1.01 11.29
CA ILE A 87 9.21 1.70 11.78
C ILE A 87 8.25 1.88 10.62
N LEU A 88 8.72 2.37 9.47
CA LEU A 88 7.89 2.50 8.28
C LEU A 88 7.29 1.16 7.85
N PHE A 89 8.11 0.09 7.83
CA PHE A 89 7.63 -1.25 7.51
C PHE A 89 6.52 -1.70 8.45
N LEU A 90 6.70 -1.50 9.76
CA LEU A 90 5.71 -1.86 10.77
C LEU A 90 4.43 -1.05 10.62
N ASP A 91 4.54 0.27 10.42
CA ASP A 91 3.40 1.16 10.21
C ASP A 91 2.58 0.73 8.98
N ALA A 92 3.27 0.47 7.86
CA ALA A 92 2.63 -0.01 6.63
C ALA A 92 1.99 -1.39 6.83
N PHE A 93 2.68 -2.32 7.46
CA PHE A 93 2.20 -3.67 7.72
C PHE A 93 0.93 -3.66 8.59
N VAL A 94 0.95 -2.91 9.70
CA VAL A 94 -0.22 -2.79 10.59
C VAL A 94 -1.40 -2.18 9.85
N LEU A 95 -1.17 -1.10 9.09
CA LEU A 95 -2.22 -0.45 8.31
C LEU A 95 -2.84 -1.42 7.29
N VAL A 96 -2.02 -2.15 6.56
CA VAL A 96 -2.49 -3.13 5.56
C VAL A 96 -3.26 -4.26 6.22
N CYS A 97 -2.76 -4.82 7.33
CA CYS A 97 -3.49 -5.83 8.09
C CYS A 97 -4.86 -5.32 8.58
N CYS A 98 -4.93 -4.06 9.04
CA CYS A 98 -6.21 -3.46 9.41
C CYS A 98 -7.17 -3.36 8.22
N ILE A 99 -6.67 -3.02 7.03
CA ILE A 99 -7.48 -2.96 5.82
C ILE A 99 -8.01 -4.34 5.44
N GLU A 100 -7.16 -5.36 5.42
CA GLU A 100 -7.56 -6.73 5.08
C GLU A 100 -8.56 -7.31 6.08
N LEU A 101 -8.36 -7.06 7.38
CA LEU A 101 -9.32 -7.43 8.40
C LEU A 101 -10.64 -6.68 8.23
N PHE A 102 -10.59 -5.38 7.94
CA PHE A 102 -11.80 -4.61 7.65
C PHE A 102 -12.56 -5.19 6.46
N GLN A 103 -11.88 -5.55 5.38
CA GLN A 103 -12.50 -6.18 4.20
C GLN A 103 -13.15 -7.51 4.55
N LEU A 104 -12.49 -8.34 5.38
CA LEU A 104 -13.04 -9.61 5.86
C LEU A 104 -14.33 -9.41 6.67
N PHE A 105 -14.32 -8.48 7.65
CA PHE A 105 -15.46 -8.26 8.52
C PHE A 105 -16.63 -7.56 7.84
N THR A 106 -16.38 -6.74 6.83
CA THR A 106 -17.42 -6.01 6.10
C THR A 106 -17.90 -6.73 4.86
N ALA A 107 -17.19 -7.79 4.43
CA ALA A 107 -17.38 -8.44 3.13
C ALA A 107 -17.18 -7.51 1.90
N PHE A 108 -16.52 -6.37 2.08
CA PHE A 108 -16.17 -5.45 1.00
C PHE A 108 -14.95 -5.91 0.19
N GLY A 109 -14.42 -7.06 0.50
CA GLY A 109 -13.32 -7.72 -0.18
C GLY A 109 -13.11 -9.14 0.38
N ALA A 110 -12.14 -9.85 -0.19
CA ALA A 110 -11.67 -11.14 0.33
C ALA A 110 -10.31 -10.92 0.99
N PHE A 111 -10.14 -11.45 2.19
CA PHE A 111 -8.85 -11.43 2.87
C PHE A 111 -7.80 -12.20 2.08
N ASP A 112 -6.67 -11.58 1.78
CA ASP A 112 -5.58 -12.21 1.02
C ASP A 112 -4.20 -11.80 1.57
N VAL A 113 -3.43 -12.79 2.03
CA VAL A 113 -2.06 -12.56 2.53
C VAL A 113 -1.11 -12.07 1.43
N ASP A 114 -1.39 -12.38 0.17
CA ASP A 114 -0.59 -11.88 -0.96
C ASP A 114 -0.84 -10.38 -1.19
N ASP A 115 -2.06 -9.88 -0.94
CA ASP A 115 -2.35 -8.46 -0.99
C ASP A 115 -1.59 -7.71 0.13
N ILE A 116 -1.48 -8.29 1.33
CA ILE A 116 -0.64 -7.74 2.41
C ILE A 116 0.81 -7.60 1.93
N LEU A 117 1.35 -8.64 1.31
CA LEU A 117 2.72 -8.62 0.80
C LEU A 117 2.92 -7.54 -0.27
N LEU A 118 2.03 -7.48 -1.26
CA LEU A 118 2.11 -6.54 -2.38
C LEU A 118 2.01 -5.08 -1.91
N ASN A 119 1.11 -4.79 -0.99
CA ASN A 119 0.92 -3.47 -0.42
C ASN A 119 2.15 -3.03 0.40
N CYS A 120 2.75 -3.94 1.18
CA CYS A 120 4.00 -3.67 1.89
C CYS A 120 5.16 -3.41 0.92
N VAL A 121 5.28 -4.18 -0.16
CA VAL A 121 6.28 -3.94 -1.22
C VAL A 121 6.09 -2.54 -1.81
N GLY A 122 4.86 -2.13 -2.09
CA GLY A 122 4.55 -0.77 -2.55
C GLY A 122 5.04 0.31 -1.60
N ALA A 123 4.75 0.18 -0.30
CA ALA A 123 5.22 1.12 0.72
C ALA A 123 6.76 1.17 0.80
N LEU A 124 7.44 0.03 0.70
CA LEU A 124 8.91 -0.01 0.69
C LEU A 124 9.52 0.65 -0.56
N LEU A 125 8.90 0.50 -1.71
CA LEU A 125 9.30 1.21 -2.94
C LEU A 125 9.17 2.72 -2.77
N GLY A 126 8.05 3.19 -2.22
CA GLY A 126 7.84 4.60 -1.89
C GLY A 126 8.89 5.14 -0.92
N TYR A 127 9.20 4.39 0.13
CA TYR A 127 10.26 4.73 1.07
C TYR A 127 11.65 4.78 0.43
N ALA A 128 11.94 3.89 -0.50
CA ALA A 128 13.21 3.91 -1.23
C ALA A 128 13.37 5.21 -2.05
N VAL A 129 12.29 5.67 -2.68
CA VAL A 129 12.27 6.95 -3.40
C VAL A 129 12.49 8.11 -2.42
N PHE A 130 11.75 8.18 -1.31
CA PHE A 130 11.93 9.18 -0.26
C PHE A 130 13.38 9.23 0.22
N SER A 131 13.96 8.08 0.54
CA SER A 131 15.32 7.96 1.07
C SER A 131 16.39 8.43 0.08
N ARG A 132 16.16 8.25 -1.23
CA ARG A 132 17.02 8.80 -2.29
C ARG A 132 16.91 10.31 -2.35
N CYS A 133 15.69 10.84 -2.43
CA CYS A 133 15.46 12.29 -2.45
C CYS A 133 16.09 12.99 -1.26
N LEU A 134 15.96 12.42 -0.05
CA LEU A 134 16.54 12.98 1.16
C LEU A 134 18.07 12.98 1.13
N ARG A 135 18.70 11.91 0.61
CA ARG A 135 20.17 11.85 0.46
C ARG A 135 20.70 12.88 -0.53
N ASP A 136 20.00 13.01 -1.66
CA ASP A 136 20.41 13.96 -2.71
C ASP A 136 20.26 15.41 -2.22
N ALA A 137 19.20 15.74 -1.48
CA ALA A 137 19.03 17.05 -0.86
C ALA A 137 20.17 17.37 0.13
N ARG A 138 20.55 16.43 0.99
CA ARG A 138 21.67 16.61 1.93
C ARG A 138 23.00 16.83 1.23
N ARG A 139 23.29 16.05 0.18
CA ARG A 139 24.52 16.20 -0.61
C ARG A 139 24.60 17.56 -1.31
N THR A 140 23.47 18.10 -1.73
CA THR A 140 23.41 19.42 -2.36
C THR A 140 23.70 20.52 -1.32
N GLN A 141 23.13 20.41 -0.12
CA GLN A 141 23.42 21.34 0.97
C GLN A 141 24.90 21.29 1.37
N GLU A 142 25.48 20.09 1.58
CA GLU A 142 26.89 19.94 1.93
C GLU A 142 27.83 20.58 0.90
N LYS A 143 27.47 20.53 -0.41
CA LYS A 143 28.25 21.18 -1.46
C LYS A 143 28.13 22.71 -1.44
N GLN A 144 26.98 23.25 -1.03
CA GLN A 144 26.77 24.70 -0.91
C GLN A 144 27.46 25.27 0.32
N ASP A 145 27.52 24.49 1.41
CA ASP A 145 28.14 24.90 2.68
C ASP A 145 29.66 24.64 2.72
N ALA A 146 30.24 23.98 1.69
CA ALA A 146 31.66 23.70 1.61
C ALA A 146 32.48 25.01 1.46
N PRO A 147 33.50 25.29 2.28
CA PRO A 147 34.34 26.45 2.17
C PRO A 147 35.09 26.41 0.84
N GLY A 148 34.74 27.31 -0.09
CA GLY A 148 35.30 27.40 -1.44
C GLY A 148 34.25 27.31 -2.57
N ALA A 149 32.96 27.26 -2.26
CA ALA A 149 31.92 27.45 -3.25
C ALA A 149 32.07 28.85 -3.86
N PRO A 150 32.07 29.03 -5.21
CA PRO A 150 32.22 30.34 -5.82
C PRO A 150 31.06 31.22 -5.35
N GLY A 151 31.41 32.13 -4.44
CA GLY A 151 30.50 33.17 -3.96
C GLY A 151 30.01 33.97 -5.16
N THR A 152 28.71 34.14 -5.24
CA THR A 152 28.08 35.14 -6.07
C THR A 152 28.67 36.49 -5.69
N VAL A 153 29.75 36.91 -6.40
CA VAL A 153 30.21 38.28 -6.43
C VAL A 153 29.20 39.02 -7.31
N GLY A 154 28.30 39.71 -6.67
CA GLY A 154 27.38 40.66 -7.28
C GLY A 154 27.68 42.03 -6.74
#